data_a69b3c93c89b4535236facdaf6864b0f
#
_entry.id   a69b3c93c89b4535236facdaf6864b0f
#
_cell.length_a   1.000
_cell.length_b   1.000
_cell.length_c   1.000
_cell.angle_alpha   90.00
_cell.angle_beta   90.00
_cell.angle_gamma   90.00
#
_symmetry.space_group_name_H-M   'P 1'
#
loop_
_entity.id
_entity.type
_entity.pdbx_description
1 polymer ?
#
loop_
_entity_poly.entity_id
_entity_poly.type
_entity_poly.pdbx_seq_one_letter_code
_entity_poly.pdbx_strand_id
1 'polypeptide(L)'
;MDENKYQGKSETYVLQNKEVFPETASDFEFLQEKIKERPINKKKLFKRMVITASLAVLFGVLACLSFLLLEPILNNWLYPEEKPGIVTFPQEQDEMRPEDMLTEGTTTSQETETQTVISEEKKDVGQEESAKGNAGKEDTMEGGSGEEESKEDPPIVEGNIGGSHSETQPQESAEVETMPIEPLKPYQTQYEELYKVYREMESSMVTVTAARSDVDWFNNTYQSEGTAAGVIIANNNRELLILSRKSSLNGAETIRVSFCDGMEADAVIKQYDKNTDLAVLAVDLKLIEADTLTSVTVATLGSSISSGMTGTPVIAIGNLFGYKDNVCYGMITSKGNPVTMADSEYKLMTTDIYAGTNPSGILVNMEREVIGIIDNTYNHDDTKNLLSAIGITELKGLITKLSNGEAINYLGIYVQDISEQTRKETGLPQGAFIVDIDMDSPAMLKGIQKGDILVRVGSQEIRSAADYMNVLRNAPAETGINIVVQRASVNAFEEMHFVVQPEKQE
;
A
#
# COMPACT_ATOMS: atom_id res chain seq x y z
N MET A 1 -33.25 49.17 -9.77
CA MET A 1 -34.66 48.89 -9.55
C MET A 1 -34.71 47.89 -8.41
N ASP A 2 -35.18 48.17 -7.19
CA ASP A 2 -35.52 49.38 -6.45
C ASP A 2 -35.23 49.12 -4.98
N GLU A 3 -34.75 50.16 -4.33
CA GLU A 3 -34.65 50.32 -2.86
C GLU A 3 -36.04 50.37 -2.20
N ASN A 4 -36.13 49.98 -0.92
CA ASN A 4 -36.97 50.62 0.11
C ASN A 4 -36.57 50.09 1.50
N LYS A 5 -35.86 50.75 2.30
CA LYS A 5 -35.92 51.89 3.22
C LYS A 5 -37.23 51.96 4.05
N TYR A 6 -37.15 51.57 5.31
CA TYR A 6 -38.10 51.97 6.34
C TYR A 6 -37.35 52.62 7.52
N GLN A 7 -37.49 53.97 7.59
CA GLN A 7 -37.26 54.79 8.76
C GLN A 7 -38.59 54.89 9.54
N GLY A 8 -38.56 54.60 10.83
CA GLY A 8 -39.63 54.88 11.78
C GLY A 8 -39.28 56.11 12.60
N LYS A 9 -40.10 57.18 12.46
CA LYS A 9 -40.05 58.40 13.24
C LYS A 9 -40.73 58.22 14.58
N SER A 10 -40.12 58.73 15.65
CA SER A 10 -40.74 59.02 16.93
C SER A 10 -41.43 60.36 16.88
N GLU A 11 -42.72 60.41 17.16
CA GLU A 11 -43.49 61.66 17.35
C GLU A 11 -43.58 62.01 18.83
N THR A 12 -43.15 63.22 19.12
CA THR A 12 -43.26 63.90 20.40
C THR A 12 -44.62 64.67 20.43
N TYR A 13 -45.47 64.32 21.40
CA TYR A 13 -46.64 65.08 21.67
C TYR A 13 -46.43 66.14 22.75
N VAL A 14 -46.54 67.39 22.37
CA VAL A 14 -46.62 68.57 23.23
C VAL A 14 -48.09 68.80 23.50
N LEU A 15 -48.52 68.80 24.78
CA LEU A 15 -49.82 69.41 25.17
C LEU A 15 -49.55 70.61 26.04
N GLN A 16 -49.81 71.80 25.50
CA GLN A 16 -50.08 73.04 26.23
C GLN A 16 -51.47 72.99 26.78
N ASN A 17 -51.65 73.23 28.06
CA ASN A 17 -52.85 73.92 28.57
C ASN A 17 -52.49 74.84 29.71
N LYS A 18 -52.97 76.05 29.53
CA LYS A 18 -52.81 77.28 30.34
C LYS A 18 -54.14 77.55 31.04
N GLU A 19 -54.18 77.62 32.35
CA GLU A 19 -55.22 78.37 33.12
C GLU A 19 -54.68 78.80 34.49
N VAL A 20 -54.49 79.94 34.66
CA VAL A 20 -55.05 81.13 35.39
C VAL A 20 -55.33 80.85 36.88
N PHE A 21 -54.71 81.75 37.70
CA PHE A 21 -54.71 81.91 39.17
C PHE A 21 -56.00 82.24 39.78
N PRO A 22 -56.21 82.12 41.13
CA PRO A 22 -55.83 83.23 42.01
C PRO A 22 -55.11 82.88 43.31
N GLU A 23 -54.49 83.94 43.85
CA GLU A 23 -53.86 84.11 45.16
C GLU A 23 -54.80 83.86 46.33
N THR A 24 -54.34 83.25 47.39
CA THR A 24 -54.41 83.85 48.76
C THR A 24 -53.57 82.99 49.71
N ALA A 25 -52.90 83.70 50.58
CA ALA A 25 -51.91 83.34 51.62
C ALA A 25 -52.38 82.32 52.67
N SER A 26 -51.53 81.49 53.15
CA SER A 26 -51.25 81.37 54.60
C SER A 26 -49.99 80.51 54.83
N ASP A 27 -49.09 81.00 55.67
CA ASP A 27 -47.92 80.41 56.15
C ASP A 27 -48.15 79.01 56.76
N PHE A 28 -47.44 78.02 56.18
CA PHE A 28 -47.08 76.86 56.96
C PHE A 28 -45.56 76.56 56.70
N GLU A 29 -44.74 76.88 57.74
CA GLU A 29 -43.40 76.48 57.88
C GLU A 29 -43.36 74.96 57.96
N PHE A 30 -42.96 74.30 56.86
CA PHE A 30 -42.59 72.89 56.92
C PHE A 30 -41.20 72.77 57.43
N LEU A 31 -41.05 72.21 58.64
CA LEU A 31 -39.82 71.77 59.20
C LEU A 31 -39.13 70.77 58.16
N GLN A 32 -38.08 71.24 57.53
CA GLN A 32 -37.18 70.36 56.76
C GLN A 32 -36.38 69.57 57.76
N GLU A 33 -36.82 68.34 58.01
CA GLU A 33 -36.00 67.34 58.68
C GLU A 33 -34.78 66.99 57.75
N LYS A 34 -33.61 67.53 58.07
CA LYS A 34 -32.33 67.17 57.48
C LYS A 34 -32.02 65.75 57.95
N ILE A 35 -32.28 64.80 57.10
CA ILE A 35 -31.82 63.41 57.22
C ILE A 35 -30.30 63.50 57.30
N LYS A 36 -29.75 63.23 58.43
CA LYS A 36 -28.30 63.16 58.65
C LYS A 36 -27.80 61.92 57.97
N GLU A 37 -27.33 62.04 56.67
CA GLU A 37 -26.62 60.97 55.99
C GLU A 37 -25.39 60.57 56.86
N ARG A 38 -25.36 59.30 57.26
CA ARG A 38 -24.19 58.78 57.99
C ARG A 38 -23.00 58.82 57.08
N PRO A 39 -21.85 59.37 57.47
CA PRO A 39 -20.68 59.42 56.63
C PRO A 39 -20.23 58.01 56.29
N ILE A 40 -20.35 57.66 54.96
CA ILE A 40 -19.90 56.42 54.50
C ILE A 40 -18.36 56.40 54.62
N ASN A 41 -17.84 55.50 55.42
CA ASN A 41 -16.40 55.35 55.59
C ASN A 41 -15.78 54.76 54.31
N LYS A 42 -15.37 55.63 53.38
CA LYS A 42 -14.80 55.26 52.06
C LYS A 42 -13.69 54.24 52.12
N LYS A 43 -12.86 54.26 53.20
CA LYS A 43 -11.82 53.25 53.43
C LYS A 43 -12.38 51.85 53.72
N LYS A 44 -13.47 51.77 54.46
CA LYS A 44 -14.16 50.52 54.83
C LYS A 44 -14.89 49.95 53.59
N LEU A 45 -15.49 50.81 52.78
CA LEU A 45 -16.15 50.43 51.53
C LEU A 45 -15.13 49.93 50.49
N PHE A 46 -14.00 50.64 50.33
CA PHE A 46 -12.93 50.24 49.42
C PHE A 46 -12.32 48.89 49.83
N LYS A 47 -12.08 48.68 51.15
CA LYS A 47 -11.58 47.40 51.64
C LYS A 47 -12.55 46.24 51.40
N ARG A 48 -13.85 46.46 51.51
CA ARG A 48 -14.88 45.45 51.18
C ARG A 48 -14.93 45.18 49.65
N MET A 49 -14.86 46.24 48.81
CA MET A 49 -14.79 46.06 47.34
C MET A 49 -13.56 45.25 46.92
N VAL A 50 -12.38 45.54 47.49
CA VAL A 50 -11.15 44.80 47.19
C VAL A 50 -11.29 43.32 47.61
N ILE A 51 -11.84 43.06 48.80
CA ILE A 51 -12.05 41.69 49.29
C ILE A 51 -13.06 40.93 48.39
N THR A 52 -14.18 41.55 47.99
CA THR A 52 -15.16 40.90 47.12
C THR A 52 -14.60 40.68 45.71
N ALA A 53 -13.83 41.62 45.17
CA ALA A 53 -13.16 41.45 43.87
C ALA A 53 -12.11 40.32 43.91
N SER A 54 -11.29 40.28 45.00
CA SER A 54 -10.31 39.20 45.18
C SER A 54 -11.00 37.83 45.34
N LEU A 55 -12.12 37.76 46.05
CA LEU A 55 -12.88 36.53 46.22
C LEU A 55 -13.52 36.07 44.90
N ALA A 56 -14.00 37.02 44.08
CA ALA A 56 -14.56 36.71 42.79
C ALA A 56 -13.49 36.17 41.83
N VAL A 57 -12.29 36.75 41.80
CA VAL A 57 -11.15 36.25 41.03
C VAL A 57 -10.74 34.84 41.49
N LEU A 58 -10.64 34.65 42.83
CA LEU A 58 -10.30 33.33 43.37
C LEU A 58 -11.32 32.28 43.02
N PHE A 59 -12.61 32.62 43.06
CA PHE A 59 -13.70 31.71 42.67
C PHE A 59 -13.64 31.40 41.17
N GLY A 60 -13.36 32.41 40.32
CA GLY A 60 -13.20 32.21 38.87
C GLY A 60 -12.04 31.27 38.54
N VAL A 61 -10.89 31.42 39.23
CA VAL A 61 -9.75 30.54 39.05
C VAL A 61 -10.05 29.11 39.50
N LEU A 62 -10.70 28.95 40.67
CA LEU A 62 -11.11 27.62 41.15
C LEU A 62 -12.14 26.95 40.25
N ALA A 63 -13.09 27.71 39.73
CA ALA A 63 -14.08 27.18 38.77
C ALA A 63 -13.41 26.74 37.46
N CYS A 64 -12.46 27.52 36.94
CA CYS A 64 -11.69 27.18 35.76
C CYS A 64 -10.83 25.92 35.97
N LEU A 65 -10.15 25.83 37.09
CA LEU A 65 -9.35 24.64 37.46
C LEU A 65 -10.23 23.40 37.64
N SER A 66 -11.37 23.52 38.29
CA SER A 66 -12.31 22.40 38.45
C SER A 66 -12.89 21.95 37.12
N PHE A 67 -13.17 22.87 36.21
CA PHE A 67 -13.62 22.52 34.83
C PHE A 67 -12.53 21.79 34.08
N LEU A 68 -11.30 22.30 34.04
CA LEU A 68 -10.17 21.65 33.36
C LEU A 68 -9.84 20.24 33.93
N LEU A 69 -10.07 20.00 35.22
CA LEU A 69 -9.85 18.68 35.81
C LEU A 69 -11.04 17.72 35.62
N LEU A 70 -12.27 18.25 35.59
CA LEU A 70 -13.49 17.45 35.46
C LEU A 70 -13.84 17.15 33.98
N GLU A 71 -13.49 18.04 33.09
CA GLU A 71 -13.80 17.88 31.66
C GLU A 71 -13.27 16.57 31.08
N PRO A 72 -11.98 16.18 31.23
CA PRO A 72 -11.49 14.91 30.69
C PRO A 72 -12.13 13.69 31.37
N ILE A 73 -12.48 13.80 32.68
CA ILE A 73 -13.12 12.70 33.38
C ILE A 73 -14.58 12.53 32.97
N LEU A 74 -15.31 13.63 32.83
CA LEU A 74 -16.69 13.64 32.38
C LEU A 74 -16.80 13.23 30.91
N ASN A 75 -15.89 13.72 30.06
CA ASN A 75 -15.87 13.37 28.64
C ASN A 75 -15.59 11.86 28.45
N ASN A 76 -14.63 11.31 29.19
CA ASN A 76 -14.33 9.88 29.13
C ASN A 76 -15.42 8.99 29.76
N TRP A 77 -16.25 9.53 30.66
CA TRP A 77 -17.36 8.81 31.28
C TRP A 77 -18.65 8.91 30.46
N LEU A 78 -18.96 10.08 29.86
CA LEU A 78 -20.15 10.29 29.02
C LEU A 78 -19.96 9.74 27.58
N TYR A 79 -18.73 9.82 27.09
CA TYR A 79 -18.35 9.38 25.73
C TYR A 79 -17.11 8.51 25.83
N PRO A 80 -17.25 7.26 26.33
CA PRO A 80 -16.10 6.36 26.32
C PRO A 80 -15.64 6.17 24.87
N GLU A 81 -14.39 6.53 24.58
CA GLU A 81 -13.80 6.25 23.29
C GLU A 81 -13.80 4.74 23.09
N GLU A 82 -14.53 4.28 22.09
CA GLU A 82 -14.46 2.89 21.65
C GLU A 82 -13.02 2.59 21.26
N LYS A 83 -12.41 1.61 21.93
CA LYS A 83 -11.08 1.16 21.55
C LYS A 83 -11.16 0.55 20.15
N PRO A 84 -10.23 0.85 19.24
CA PRO A 84 -10.21 0.24 17.93
C PRO A 84 -10.16 -1.29 18.09
N GLY A 85 -10.99 -1.98 17.33
CA GLY A 85 -10.98 -3.44 17.27
C GLY A 85 -9.62 -3.94 16.75
N ILE A 86 -9.16 -5.08 17.29
CA ILE A 86 -7.98 -5.76 16.79
C ILE A 86 -8.33 -6.39 15.44
N VAL A 87 -7.54 -6.10 14.43
CA VAL A 87 -7.67 -6.67 13.08
C VAL A 87 -6.78 -7.90 12.97
N THR A 88 -7.32 -9.01 12.49
CA THR A 88 -6.56 -10.23 12.20
C THR A 88 -6.97 -10.78 10.84
N PHE A 89 -5.98 -11.17 10.04
CA PHE A 89 -6.21 -11.85 8.77
C PHE A 89 -5.84 -13.33 8.96
N PRO A 90 -6.76 -14.27 8.66
CA PRO A 90 -6.49 -15.70 8.78
C PRO A 90 -5.26 -16.07 7.94
N GLN A 91 -4.28 -16.71 8.57
CA GLN A 91 -3.12 -17.27 7.86
C GLN A 91 -3.50 -18.68 7.45
N GLU A 92 -3.38 -18.97 6.17
CA GLU A 92 -3.51 -20.31 5.66
C GLU A 92 -2.24 -21.08 6.02
N GLN A 93 -2.40 -22.23 6.69
CA GLN A 93 -1.32 -23.18 6.83
C GLN A 93 -1.25 -23.94 5.50
N ASP A 94 -0.04 -24.17 5.00
CA ASP A 94 0.21 -25.06 3.86
C ASP A 94 -0.29 -26.48 4.25
N GLU A 95 -1.59 -26.72 4.12
CA GLU A 95 -2.12 -28.07 4.05
C GLU A 95 -1.73 -28.60 2.67
N MET A 96 -0.58 -29.30 2.59
CA MET A 96 -0.25 -30.12 1.44
C MET A 96 -1.43 -31.06 1.20
N ARG A 97 -2.18 -30.84 0.14
CA ARG A 97 -3.19 -31.81 -0.28
C ARG A 97 -2.50 -33.13 -0.52
N PRO A 98 -3.12 -34.28 -0.15
CA PRO A 98 -2.57 -35.60 -0.42
C PRO A 98 -2.20 -35.85 -1.90
N GLU A 99 -2.74 -35.03 -2.81
CA GLU A 99 -2.48 -35.09 -4.25
C GLU A 99 -1.12 -34.47 -4.62
N ASP A 100 -0.61 -33.52 -3.84
CA ASP A 100 0.71 -32.90 -4.05
C ASP A 100 1.85 -33.82 -3.55
N MET A 101 1.56 -34.81 -2.72
CA MET A 101 2.51 -35.84 -2.27
C MET A 101 2.79 -36.92 -3.32
N LEU A 102 1.99 -37.00 -4.39
CA LEU A 102 2.12 -38.04 -5.42
C LEU A 102 3.05 -37.66 -6.59
N THR A 103 3.53 -36.43 -6.64
CA THR A 103 4.39 -35.96 -7.75
C THR A 103 5.88 -35.90 -7.40
N GLU A 104 6.27 -36.06 -6.12
CA GLU A 104 7.68 -36.14 -5.73
C GLU A 104 8.03 -37.53 -5.20
N GLY A 105 8.11 -38.48 -6.07
CA GLY A 105 8.66 -39.78 -5.68
C GLY A 105 8.05 -40.94 -6.40
N THR A 106 8.53 -41.23 -7.59
CA THR A 106 8.88 -42.59 -8.00
C THR A 106 9.27 -42.60 -9.47
N THR A 107 10.50 -42.25 -9.80
CA THR A 107 11.14 -42.84 -10.95
C THR A 107 11.86 -44.10 -10.44
N THR A 108 11.14 -45.12 -10.14
CA THR A 108 11.68 -46.47 -9.98
C THR A 108 11.68 -47.10 -11.37
N SER A 109 12.87 -47.18 -11.92
CA SER A 109 13.19 -48.00 -13.09
C SER A 109 12.77 -49.43 -12.82
N GLN A 110 11.72 -49.92 -13.46
CA GLN A 110 11.54 -51.32 -13.72
C GLN A 110 12.12 -51.66 -15.11
N GLU A 111 13.31 -52.21 -15.10
CA GLU A 111 13.87 -52.97 -16.23
C GLU A 111 12.94 -54.14 -16.50
N THR A 112 12.35 -54.17 -17.69
CA THR A 112 11.79 -55.40 -18.23
C THR A 112 12.70 -55.74 -19.45
N GLU A 113 13.53 -56.78 -19.24
CA GLU A 113 14.26 -57.43 -20.26
C GLU A 113 13.34 -57.89 -21.41
N THR A 114 13.71 -57.46 -22.62
CA THR A 114 13.35 -58.23 -23.81
C THR A 114 14.57 -58.16 -24.74
N GLN A 115 15.29 -59.28 -24.78
CA GLN A 115 16.33 -59.58 -25.72
C GLN A 115 15.81 -59.53 -27.16
N THR A 116 16.49 -58.82 -28.04
CA THR A 116 16.66 -59.27 -29.45
C THR A 116 18.00 -58.76 -29.97
N VAL A 117 18.73 -59.65 -30.51
CA VAL A 117 20.09 -59.77 -30.96
C VAL A 117 20.32 -59.13 -32.33
N ILE A 118 21.64 -58.80 -32.62
CA ILE A 118 22.29 -58.61 -33.96
C ILE A 118 22.31 -57.17 -34.42
N SER A 119 23.40 -56.53 -34.88
CA SER A 119 24.77 -56.93 -35.25
C SER A 119 25.69 -55.69 -35.34
N GLU A 120 26.95 -55.94 -35.21
CA GLU A 120 28.12 -55.04 -35.36
C GLU A 120 28.16 -54.31 -36.72
N GLU A 121 28.70 -53.07 -36.70
CA GLU A 121 29.80 -52.71 -37.60
C GLU A 121 30.54 -51.48 -37.10
N LYS A 122 31.83 -51.65 -37.00
CA LYS A 122 32.93 -50.71 -36.73
C LYS A 122 33.26 -49.85 -37.94
N LYS A 123 33.67 -48.60 -37.70
CA LYS A 123 34.86 -47.89 -38.26
C LYS A 123 34.80 -46.45 -37.75
N ASP A 124 35.70 -45.99 -36.97
CA ASP A 124 37.14 -45.71 -36.90
C ASP A 124 37.58 -44.53 -37.80
N VAL A 125 38.41 -43.65 -37.14
CA VAL A 125 39.44 -42.70 -37.68
C VAL A 125 38.87 -41.30 -38.08
N GLY A 126 39.32 -40.26 -37.45
CA GLY A 126 40.56 -39.53 -37.42
C GLY A 126 40.29 -38.09 -36.98
N GLN A 127 40.98 -37.71 -36.05
CA GLN A 127 41.92 -36.66 -35.72
C GLN A 127 42.17 -35.53 -36.74
N GLU A 128 42.42 -34.38 -36.08
CA GLU A 128 43.37 -33.28 -36.37
C GLU A 128 42.71 -31.98 -36.82
N GLU A 129 42.88 -31.01 -36.03
CA GLU A 129 43.91 -30.04 -35.62
C GLU A 129 43.79 -28.67 -36.31
N SER A 130 43.89 -27.71 -35.43
CA SER A 130 44.62 -26.42 -35.51
C SER A 130 44.16 -25.35 -36.49
N ALA A 131 43.99 -24.21 -36.00
CA ALA A 131 44.81 -23.10 -35.58
C ALA A 131 44.48 -21.76 -36.25
N LYS A 132 44.50 -20.74 -35.42
CA LYS A 132 45.01 -19.35 -35.63
C LYS A 132 44.45 -18.55 -36.84
N GLY A 133 43.93 -17.36 -36.58
CA GLY A 133 44.63 -16.22 -36.15
C GLY A 133 44.19 -14.95 -36.85
N ASN A 134 44.24 -13.87 -36.15
CA ASN A 134 44.63 -12.51 -36.49
C ASN A 134 43.53 -11.53 -36.88
N ALA A 135 43.25 -10.60 -36.02
CA ALA A 135 43.79 -9.24 -35.85
C ALA A 135 43.63 -8.27 -37.04
N GLY A 136 43.04 -7.17 -36.76
CA GLY A 136 43.46 -5.91 -37.36
C GLY A 136 42.37 -4.91 -37.76
N LYS A 137 42.36 -3.87 -36.94
CA LYS A 137 42.36 -2.41 -37.25
C LYS A 137 41.08 -1.74 -37.75
N GLU A 138 40.59 -0.87 -36.90
CA GLU A 138 40.58 0.61 -37.00
C GLU A 138 40.48 1.19 -38.42
N ASP A 139 39.43 1.96 -38.65
CA ASP A 139 39.61 3.37 -39.05
C ASP A 139 38.33 4.19 -38.87
N THR A 140 38.56 5.35 -38.30
CA THR A 140 37.73 6.55 -38.17
C THR A 140 37.43 7.20 -39.50
N MET A 141 36.26 7.89 -39.61
CA MET A 141 36.12 9.30 -40.00
C MET A 141 34.64 9.68 -40.23
N GLU A 142 34.22 10.63 -39.42
CA GLU A 142 33.73 11.98 -39.72
C GLU A 142 32.77 12.24 -40.89
N GLY A 143 31.65 12.87 -40.50
CA GLY A 143 31.24 14.15 -41.06
C GLY A 143 30.17 14.17 -42.12
N GLY A 144 29.13 14.95 -41.86
CA GLY A 144 28.39 15.55 -42.98
C GLY A 144 26.88 15.72 -42.75
N SER A 145 26.55 16.91 -42.32
CA SER A 145 25.23 17.56 -42.34
C SER A 145 24.58 17.61 -43.75
N GLY A 146 23.24 17.72 -43.76
CA GLY A 146 22.51 18.23 -44.94
C GLY A 146 21.06 17.76 -44.99
N GLU A 147 20.20 18.58 -44.52
CA GLU A 147 19.04 19.30 -45.12
C GLU A 147 18.14 18.53 -46.11
N GLU A 148 16.85 18.56 -45.73
CA GLU A 148 15.62 18.83 -46.50
C GLU A 148 15.43 18.23 -47.91
N GLU A 149 14.35 17.56 -48.18
CA GLU A 149 13.22 18.04 -48.99
C GLU A 149 12.11 16.98 -49.19
N SER A 150 10.95 17.54 -49.14
CA SER A 150 9.59 17.08 -49.42
C SER A 150 9.34 16.41 -50.80
N LYS A 151 8.16 15.77 -50.86
CA LYS A 151 7.30 15.43 -52.02
C LYS A 151 7.56 14.04 -52.68
N GLU A 152 6.60 13.28 -53.08
CA GLU A 152 5.29 13.42 -53.71
C GLU A 152 4.62 12.04 -53.81
N ASP A 153 3.29 11.99 -53.76
CA ASP A 153 2.46 10.85 -54.12
C ASP A 153 2.57 10.46 -55.60
N PRO A 154 2.48 9.18 -55.96
CA PRO A 154 2.25 8.78 -57.36
C PRO A 154 0.77 8.48 -57.66
N PRO A 155 0.34 8.72 -58.89
CA PRO A 155 -1.05 8.92 -59.28
C PRO A 155 -1.79 7.63 -59.70
N ILE A 156 -3.11 7.77 -59.59
CA ILE A 156 -4.14 6.89 -60.11
C ILE A 156 -4.03 6.80 -61.63
N VAL A 157 -3.98 5.59 -62.18
CA VAL A 157 -4.15 5.37 -63.61
C VAL A 157 -5.45 4.59 -63.84
N GLU A 158 -6.46 5.29 -64.32
CA GLU A 158 -7.59 4.71 -65.03
C GLU A 158 -7.15 4.22 -66.42
N GLY A 159 -7.43 2.98 -66.72
CA GLY A 159 -7.25 2.40 -68.05
C GLY A 159 -8.47 1.59 -68.48
N ASN A 160 -9.33 2.25 -69.16
CA ASN A 160 -10.47 1.65 -69.87
C ASN A 160 -10.01 1.12 -71.22
N ILE A 161 -10.18 -0.19 -71.58
CA ILE A 161 -10.25 -0.70 -72.92
C ILE A 161 -11.27 -1.82 -72.95
N GLY A 162 -12.20 -1.63 -73.87
CA GLY A 162 -13.34 -2.53 -74.16
C GLY A 162 -13.05 -3.73 -75.00
N GLY A 163 -13.94 -4.68 -74.91
CA GLY A 163 -14.53 -5.47 -75.96
C GLY A 163 -13.79 -6.71 -76.47
N SER A 164 -14.27 -7.88 -76.09
CA SER A 164 -14.61 -8.90 -77.11
C SER A 164 -15.36 -10.06 -76.43
N HIS A 165 -16.51 -10.41 -77.02
CA HIS A 165 -17.33 -11.56 -76.67
C HIS A 165 -16.61 -12.88 -76.95
N SER A 166 -16.67 -13.81 -75.99
CA SER A 166 -16.63 -15.24 -76.27
C SER A 166 -17.49 -15.96 -75.25
N GLU A 167 -18.57 -16.54 -75.71
CA GLU A 167 -19.47 -17.44 -74.97
C GLU A 167 -18.69 -18.68 -74.55
N THR A 168 -18.67 -18.95 -73.21
CA THR A 168 -18.35 -20.30 -72.75
C THR A 168 -19.24 -20.55 -71.49
N GLN A 169 -19.83 -21.72 -71.50
CA GLN A 169 -20.85 -22.27 -70.59
C GLN A 169 -20.62 -22.03 -69.11
N PRO A 170 -21.69 -22.04 -68.30
CA PRO A 170 -21.60 -21.82 -66.85
C PRO A 170 -20.97 -23.06 -66.21
N GLN A 171 -19.77 -22.86 -65.66
CA GLN A 171 -19.20 -23.74 -64.66
C GLN A 171 -19.93 -23.46 -63.33
N GLU A 172 -20.53 -24.52 -62.83
CA GLU A 172 -21.14 -24.64 -61.52
C GLU A 172 -20.20 -24.00 -60.47
N SER A 173 -20.57 -22.83 -59.99
CA SER A 173 -19.86 -22.16 -58.91
C SER A 173 -19.97 -23.06 -57.69
N ALA A 174 -18.83 -23.64 -57.26
CA ALA A 174 -18.71 -24.20 -55.92
C ALA A 174 -19.17 -23.12 -54.91
N GLU A 175 -20.28 -23.37 -54.23
CA GLU A 175 -20.69 -22.61 -53.06
C GLU A 175 -19.52 -22.70 -52.08
N VAL A 176 -18.80 -21.59 -51.94
CA VAL A 176 -17.94 -21.38 -50.80
C VAL A 176 -18.89 -21.37 -49.61
N GLU A 177 -18.95 -22.48 -48.88
CA GLU A 177 -19.55 -22.53 -47.56
C GLU A 177 -18.88 -21.43 -46.78
N THR A 178 -19.53 -20.28 -46.69
CA THR A 178 -19.19 -19.26 -45.71
C THR A 178 -19.49 -19.90 -44.36
N MET A 179 -18.44 -20.41 -43.70
CA MET A 179 -18.56 -20.79 -42.29
C MET A 179 -19.29 -19.65 -41.59
N PRO A 180 -20.36 -19.92 -40.87
CA PRO A 180 -21.03 -18.88 -40.10
C PRO A 180 -19.99 -18.31 -39.17
N ILE A 181 -19.71 -17.01 -39.30
CA ILE A 181 -18.92 -16.26 -38.29
C ILE A 181 -19.70 -16.42 -37.01
N GLU A 182 -19.22 -17.30 -36.13
CA GLU A 182 -19.81 -17.43 -34.78
C GLU A 182 -19.88 -16.02 -34.19
N PRO A 183 -21.04 -15.63 -33.66
CA PRO A 183 -21.21 -14.27 -33.17
C PRO A 183 -20.19 -13.99 -32.08
N LEU A 184 -19.53 -12.83 -32.12
CA LEU A 184 -18.61 -12.31 -31.09
C LEU A 184 -19.25 -12.19 -29.67
N LYS A 185 -20.55 -12.48 -29.56
CA LYS A 185 -21.30 -12.45 -28.32
C LYS A 185 -20.68 -13.22 -27.16
N PRO A 186 -20.20 -14.48 -27.30
CA PRO A 186 -19.59 -15.20 -26.19
C PRO A 186 -18.34 -14.48 -25.65
N TYR A 187 -17.54 -13.93 -26.56
CA TYR A 187 -16.34 -13.17 -26.19
C TYR A 187 -16.70 -11.85 -25.45
N GLN A 188 -17.67 -11.12 -25.94
CA GLN A 188 -18.17 -9.92 -25.27
C GLN A 188 -18.73 -10.25 -23.88
N THR A 189 -19.48 -11.34 -23.75
CA THR A 189 -20.02 -11.77 -22.44
C THR A 189 -18.91 -12.07 -21.43
N GLN A 190 -17.79 -12.67 -21.84
CA GLN A 190 -16.65 -12.89 -20.96
C GLN A 190 -16.05 -11.57 -20.46
N TYR A 191 -15.89 -10.57 -21.32
CA TYR A 191 -15.42 -9.26 -20.88
C TYR A 191 -16.43 -8.52 -19.99
N GLU A 192 -17.72 -8.70 -20.22
CA GLU A 192 -18.77 -8.17 -19.34
C GLU A 192 -18.70 -8.77 -17.94
N GLU A 193 -18.41 -10.06 -17.81
CA GLU A 193 -18.21 -10.72 -16.51
C GLU A 193 -16.94 -10.20 -15.80
N LEU A 194 -15.81 -10.06 -16.51
CA LEU A 194 -14.59 -9.46 -15.99
C LEU A 194 -14.84 -8.01 -15.50
N TYR A 195 -15.60 -7.24 -16.29
CA TYR A 195 -15.96 -5.88 -15.93
C TYR A 195 -16.84 -5.82 -14.67
N LYS A 196 -17.73 -6.80 -14.44
CA LYS A 196 -18.49 -6.88 -13.19
C LYS A 196 -17.60 -7.09 -11.98
N VAL A 197 -16.61 -7.99 -12.08
CA VAL A 197 -15.62 -8.19 -11.00
C VAL A 197 -14.91 -6.88 -10.69
N TYR A 198 -14.42 -6.16 -11.71
CA TYR A 198 -13.80 -4.85 -11.54
C TYR A 198 -14.73 -3.85 -10.83
N ARG A 199 -15.98 -3.72 -11.28
CA ARG A 199 -16.95 -2.76 -10.71
C ARG A 199 -17.25 -3.04 -9.23
N GLU A 200 -17.29 -4.29 -8.83
CA GLU A 200 -17.47 -4.64 -7.42
C GLU A 200 -16.22 -4.31 -6.59
N MET A 201 -15.03 -4.56 -7.16
CA MET A 201 -13.75 -4.24 -6.49
C MET A 201 -13.46 -2.74 -6.42
N GLU A 202 -13.99 -1.94 -7.34
CA GLU A 202 -13.81 -0.48 -7.38
C GLU A 202 -14.23 0.18 -6.05
N SER A 203 -15.28 -0.32 -5.40
CA SER A 203 -15.74 0.16 -4.09
C SER A 203 -14.76 -0.10 -2.93
N SER A 204 -13.81 -1.01 -3.13
CA SER A 204 -12.73 -1.29 -2.19
C SER A 204 -11.44 -0.53 -2.51
N MET A 205 -11.38 0.14 -3.66
CA MET A 205 -10.21 0.91 -4.08
C MET A 205 -10.34 2.38 -3.70
N VAL A 206 -9.20 2.97 -3.39
CA VAL A 206 -9.09 4.40 -3.10
C VAL A 206 -7.86 4.98 -3.78
N THR A 207 -7.90 6.28 -4.06
CA THR A 207 -6.70 7.03 -4.46
C THR A 207 -6.10 7.70 -3.23
N VAL A 208 -4.84 7.43 -2.96
CA VAL A 208 -4.09 8.08 -1.90
C VAL A 208 -3.27 9.22 -2.51
N THR A 209 -3.49 10.42 -2.03
CA THR A 209 -2.78 11.64 -2.46
C THR A 209 -1.92 12.16 -1.32
N ALA A 210 -0.62 12.27 -1.56
CA ALA A 210 0.37 12.80 -0.63
C ALA A 210 0.80 14.18 -1.09
N ALA A 211 0.41 15.22 -0.38
CA ALA A 211 0.80 16.59 -0.69
C ALA A 211 2.01 17.02 0.14
N ARG A 212 2.96 17.64 -0.51
CA ARG A 212 4.17 18.23 0.08
C ARG A 212 4.44 19.59 -0.48
N SER A 213 4.99 20.46 0.35
CA SER A 213 5.47 21.78 -0.08
C SER A 213 6.94 21.66 -0.44
N ASP A 214 7.26 21.82 -1.71
CA ASP A 214 8.63 21.88 -2.20
C ASP A 214 9.03 23.33 -2.49
N VAL A 215 10.33 23.64 -2.46
CA VAL A 215 10.87 24.95 -2.77
C VAL A 215 11.72 24.82 -4.03
N ASP A 216 11.42 25.62 -5.04
CA ASP A 216 12.21 25.64 -6.26
C ASP A 216 13.59 26.31 -6.07
N TRP A 217 14.45 26.25 -7.09
CA TRP A 217 15.77 26.88 -7.09
C TRP A 217 15.71 28.40 -6.81
N PHE A 218 14.58 29.05 -7.07
CA PHE A 218 14.35 30.48 -6.84
C PHE A 218 13.71 30.79 -5.50
N ASN A 219 13.59 29.76 -4.60
CA ASN A 219 12.97 29.86 -3.28
C ASN A 219 11.46 30.18 -3.32
N ASN A 220 10.77 29.79 -4.42
CA ASN A 220 9.32 29.82 -4.48
C ASN A 220 8.77 28.47 -3.96
N THR A 221 7.81 28.54 -3.08
CA THR A 221 7.11 27.34 -2.59
C THR A 221 6.08 26.90 -3.62
N TYR A 222 6.13 25.61 -4.01
CA TYR A 222 5.11 24.96 -4.84
C TYR A 222 4.65 23.67 -4.17
N GLN A 223 3.38 23.30 -4.42
CA GLN A 223 2.88 22.01 -3.98
C GLN A 223 3.17 20.96 -5.04
N SER A 224 3.75 19.84 -4.61
CA SER A 224 3.85 18.64 -5.40
C SER A 224 2.98 17.55 -4.78
N GLU A 225 2.28 16.80 -5.62
CA GLU A 225 1.40 15.74 -5.19
C GLU A 225 1.90 14.41 -5.76
N GLY A 226 2.09 13.44 -4.87
CA GLY A 226 2.28 12.04 -5.23
C GLY A 226 0.95 11.31 -5.12
N THR A 227 0.65 10.44 -6.07
CA THR A 227 -0.55 9.61 -6.03
C THR A 227 -0.20 8.13 -6.05
N ALA A 228 -0.92 7.33 -5.26
CA ALA A 228 -0.83 5.88 -5.27
C ALA A 228 -2.22 5.26 -5.16
N ALA A 229 -2.36 4.02 -5.63
CA ALA A 229 -3.54 3.23 -5.34
C ALA A 229 -3.50 2.76 -3.88
N GLY A 230 -4.66 2.72 -3.25
CA GLY A 230 -4.88 2.10 -1.95
C GLY A 230 -6.04 1.11 -2.02
N VAL A 231 -6.03 0.13 -1.14
CA VAL A 231 -7.12 -0.83 -0.98
C VAL A 231 -7.62 -0.84 0.46
N ILE A 232 -8.93 -0.78 0.64
CA ILE A 232 -9.58 -0.85 1.95
C ILE A 232 -9.52 -2.30 2.44
N ILE A 233 -8.75 -2.56 3.50
CA ILE A 233 -8.49 -3.91 4.00
C ILE A 233 -9.26 -4.26 5.28
N ALA A 234 -9.68 -3.26 6.04
CA ALA A 234 -10.44 -3.50 7.27
C ALA A 234 -11.20 -2.25 7.73
N ASN A 235 -12.25 -2.49 8.52
CA ASN A 235 -12.93 -1.50 9.34
C ASN A 235 -12.88 -2.00 10.79
N ASN A 236 -12.21 -1.25 11.68
CA ASN A 236 -12.05 -1.62 13.08
C ASN A 236 -13.04 -0.94 14.03
N ASN A 237 -14.17 -0.42 13.49
CA ASN A 237 -15.23 0.35 14.15
C ASN A 237 -14.83 1.78 14.60
N ARG A 238 -13.60 2.17 14.42
CA ARG A 238 -13.10 3.52 14.67
C ARG A 238 -12.46 4.12 13.44
N GLU A 239 -11.74 3.30 12.70
CA GLU A 239 -10.93 3.69 11.56
C GLU A 239 -11.21 2.75 10.38
N LEU A 240 -11.21 3.31 9.20
CA LEU A 240 -11.10 2.55 7.95
C LEU A 240 -9.61 2.39 7.64
N LEU A 241 -9.15 1.15 7.47
CA LEU A 241 -7.74 0.83 7.25
C LEU A 241 -7.49 0.57 5.77
N ILE A 242 -6.47 1.24 5.24
CA ILE A 242 -6.15 1.26 3.82
C ILE A 242 -4.70 0.84 3.64
N LEU A 243 -4.46 -0.18 2.83
CA LEU A 243 -3.12 -0.61 2.43
C LEU A 243 -2.68 0.16 1.20
N SER A 244 -1.50 0.75 1.23
CA SER A 244 -0.92 1.51 0.11
C SER A 244 0.61 1.43 0.14
N ARG A 245 1.30 2.14 -0.76
CA ARG A 245 2.77 2.20 -0.84
C ARG A 245 3.35 3.32 0.01
N LYS A 246 4.35 2.98 0.83
CA LYS A 246 5.05 3.95 1.71
C LYS A 246 5.86 4.97 0.92
N SER A 247 6.53 4.53 -0.16
CA SER A 247 7.38 5.41 -0.98
C SER A 247 6.62 6.59 -1.59
N SER A 248 5.36 6.39 -1.94
CA SER A 248 4.47 7.45 -2.45
C SER A 248 4.10 8.50 -1.39
N LEU A 249 4.30 8.17 -0.11
CA LEU A 249 3.94 9.02 1.04
C LEU A 249 5.15 9.76 1.63
N ASN A 250 6.36 9.53 1.09
CA ASN A 250 7.58 10.10 1.66
C ASN A 250 7.59 11.63 1.57
N GLY A 251 7.84 12.28 2.71
CA GLY A 251 7.88 13.75 2.79
C GLY A 251 6.50 14.43 2.71
N ALA A 252 5.40 13.67 2.75
CA ALA A 252 4.06 14.24 2.76
C ALA A 252 3.80 15.03 4.05
N GLU A 253 3.31 16.25 3.91
CA GLU A 253 2.79 17.06 5.02
C GLU A 253 1.33 16.68 5.33
N THR A 254 0.58 16.34 4.28
CA THR A 254 -0.80 15.85 4.40
C THR A 254 -1.03 14.67 3.49
N ILE A 255 -1.80 13.71 3.99
CA ILE A 255 -2.22 12.52 3.24
C ILE A 255 -3.73 12.55 3.16
N ARG A 256 -4.27 12.47 1.95
CA ARG A 256 -5.70 12.37 1.68
C ARG A 256 -6.05 11.10 0.95
N VAL A 257 -7.23 10.62 1.23
CA VAL A 257 -7.82 9.45 0.58
C VAL A 257 -9.07 9.88 -0.14
N SER A 258 -9.12 9.66 -1.45
CA SER A 258 -10.31 9.88 -2.28
C SER A 258 -11.00 8.54 -2.51
N PHE A 259 -12.27 8.44 -2.12
CA PHE A 259 -13.11 7.24 -2.25
C PHE A 259 -13.75 7.14 -3.64
N CYS A 260 -14.41 6.00 -3.92
CA CYS A 260 -15.05 5.72 -5.21
C CYS A 260 -16.17 6.70 -5.60
N ASP A 261 -16.79 7.37 -4.64
CA ASP A 261 -17.82 8.41 -4.84
C ASP A 261 -17.24 9.82 -5.00
N GLY A 262 -15.90 9.97 -4.86
CA GLY A 262 -15.18 11.23 -4.96
C GLY A 262 -15.08 12.01 -3.66
N MET A 263 -15.62 11.49 -2.54
CA MET A 263 -15.41 12.07 -1.21
C MET A 263 -13.94 11.94 -0.80
N GLU A 264 -13.37 12.98 -0.19
CA GLU A 264 -12.01 13.00 0.31
C GLU A 264 -11.97 13.10 1.83
N ALA A 265 -11.06 12.35 2.46
CA ALA A 265 -10.80 12.43 3.89
C ALA A 265 -9.31 12.44 4.18
N ASP A 266 -8.94 13.09 5.28
CA ASP A 266 -7.57 13.07 5.78
C ASP A 266 -7.23 11.69 6.37
N ALA A 267 -6.02 11.22 6.12
CA ALA A 267 -5.50 9.95 6.59
C ALA A 267 -4.18 10.13 7.34
N VAL A 268 -3.90 9.20 8.24
CA VAL A 268 -2.62 9.13 8.95
C VAL A 268 -1.96 7.77 8.70
N ILE A 269 -0.62 7.74 8.65
CA ILE A 269 0.11 6.47 8.60
C ILE A 269 0.00 5.81 9.97
N LYS A 270 -0.57 4.61 10.01
CA LYS A 270 -0.67 3.82 11.23
C LYS A 270 0.61 3.05 11.52
N GLN A 271 1.12 2.37 10.51
CA GLN A 271 2.41 1.69 10.52
C GLN A 271 2.84 1.37 9.09
N TYR A 272 4.12 1.09 8.88
CA TYR A 272 4.68 0.71 7.59
C TYR A 272 5.85 -0.25 7.71
N ASP A 273 6.18 -0.92 6.62
CA ASP A 273 7.37 -1.76 6.47
C ASP A 273 8.24 -1.24 5.32
N LYS A 274 9.53 -1.02 5.61
CA LYS A 274 10.49 -0.48 4.62
C LYS A 274 10.87 -1.51 3.56
N ASN A 275 10.88 -2.79 3.92
CA ASN A 275 11.33 -3.86 3.03
C ASN A 275 10.32 -4.09 1.89
N THR A 276 9.04 -4.17 2.23
CA THR A 276 7.97 -4.39 1.25
C THR A 276 7.39 -3.09 0.68
N ASP A 277 7.84 -1.95 1.16
CA ASP A 277 7.26 -0.63 0.82
C ASP A 277 5.75 -0.52 1.11
N LEU A 278 5.22 -1.35 2.02
CA LEU A 278 3.81 -1.32 2.41
C LEU A 278 3.57 -0.40 3.59
N ALA A 279 2.48 0.35 3.52
CA ALA A 279 1.98 1.17 4.63
C ALA A 279 0.48 0.94 4.83
N VAL A 280 0.05 0.90 6.08
CA VAL A 280 -1.36 0.97 6.44
C VAL A 280 -1.69 2.38 6.89
N LEU A 281 -2.67 2.98 6.23
CA LEU A 281 -3.24 4.27 6.55
C LEU A 281 -4.52 4.06 7.34
N ALA A 282 -4.81 4.98 8.26
CA ALA A 282 -6.05 5.03 9.01
C ALA A 282 -6.82 6.31 8.69
N VAL A 283 -8.09 6.18 8.35
CA VAL A 283 -9.05 7.27 8.20
C VAL A 283 -10.08 7.13 9.33
N ASP A 284 -10.22 8.14 10.19
CA ASP A 284 -11.23 8.12 11.25
C ASP A 284 -12.63 8.11 10.62
N LEU A 285 -13.47 7.15 11.03
CA LEU A 285 -14.84 7.01 10.52
C LEU A 285 -15.70 8.26 10.71
N LYS A 286 -15.34 9.11 11.68
CA LYS A 286 -16.02 10.41 11.91
C LYS A 286 -15.77 11.43 10.80
N LEU A 287 -14.70 11.26 10.02
CA LEU A 287 -14.35 12.12 8.88
C LEU A 287 -15.05 11.68 7.59
N ILE A 288 -15.69 10.50 7.58
CA ILE A 288 -16.29 9.91 6.39
C ILE A 288 -17.82 10.11 6.46
N GLU A 289 -18.39 10.59 5.38
CA GLU A 289 -19.85 10.78 5.27
C GLU A 289 -20.58 9.42 5.28
N ALA A 290 -21.79 9.39 5.80
CA ALA A 290 -22.60 8.17 5.93
C ALA A 290 -22.87 7.51 4.56
N ASP A 291 -23.08 8.30 3.53
CA ASP A 291 -23.33 7.81 2.16
C ASP A 291 -22.08 7.14 1.59
N THR A 292 -20.90 7.71 1.82
CA THR A 292 -19.61 7.11 1.45
C THR A 292 -19.40 5.79 2.19
N LEU A 293 -19.65 5.74 3.52
CA LEU A 293 -19.52 4.51 4.30
C LEU A 293 -20.43 3.37 3.81
N THR A 294 -21.55 3.69 3.19
CA THR A 294 -22.43 2.67 2.58
C THR A 294 -22.00 2.27 1.17
N SER A 295 -21.22 3.10 0.48
CA SER A 295 -20.74 2.86 -0.89
C SER A 295 -19.43 2.09 -0.94
N VAL A 296 -18.59 2.16 0.12
CA VAL A 296 -17.31 1.47 0.19
C VAL A 296 -17.46 0.06 0.74
N THR A 297 -16.58 -0.83 0.30
CA THR A 297 -16.50 -2.20 0.78
C THR A 297 -15.08 -2.52 1.25
N VAL A 298 -14.97 -3.45 2.18
CA VAL A 298 -13.66 -4.00 2.61
C VAL A 298 -13.28 -5.13 1.67
N ALA A 299 -12.09 -5.06 1.08
CA ALA A 299 -11.59 -6.10 0.19
C ALA A 299 -11.32 -7.40 0.96
N THR A 300 -11.69 -8.53 0.36
CA THR A 300 -11.33 -9.85 0.89
C THR A 300 -9.92 -10.21 0.47
N LEU A 301 -9.06 -10.56 1.43
CA LEU A 301 -7.72 -11.07 1.16
C LEU A 301 -7.80 -12.58 0.93
N GLY A 302 -7.63 -13.01 -0.31
CA GLY A 302 -7.69 -14.40 -0.75
C GLY A 302 -6.41 -15.19 -0.46
N SER A 303 -6.14 -16.20 -1.29
CA SER A 303 -4.97 -17.08 -1.19
C SER A 303 -4.08 -16.97 -2.41
N SER A 304 -2.75 -16.97 -2.19
CA SER A 304 -1.72 -16.99 -3.25
C SER A 304 -0.91 -18.29 -3.31
N ILE A 305 -1.24 -19.30 -2.49
CA ILE A 305 -0.47 -20.56 -2.39
C ILE A 305 -1.00 -21.71 -3.26
N SER A 306 -2.17 -21.58 -3.86
CA SER A 306 -2.76 -22.66 -4.67
C SER A 306 -1.84 -23.14 -5.78
N SER A 307 -1.62 -24.45 -5.89
CA SER A 307 -0.73 -25.07 -6.88
C SER A 307 -1.15 -24.82 -8.34
N GLY A 308 -2.43 -24.59 -8.59
CA GLY A 308 -3.01 -24.39 -9.91
C GLY A 308 -3.08 -22.93 -10.41
N MET A 309 -2.42 -21.98 -9.77
CA MET A 309 -2.59 -20.56 -10.13
C MET A 309 -1.96 -20.15 -11.47
N THR A 310 -0.89 -20.82 -11.91
CA THR A 310 -0.27 -20.51 -13.21
C THR A 310 -1.23 -20.82 -14.34
N GLY A 311 -1.46 -19.85 -15.23
CA GLY A 311 -2.44 -19.90 -16.31
C GLY A 311 -3.85 -19.47 -15.90
N THR A 312 -4.10 -19.11 -14.62
CA THR A 312 -5.41 -18.59 -14.22
C THR A 312 -5.57 -17.11 -14.57
N PRO A 313 -6.78 -16.67 -14.97
CA PRO A 313 -7.05 -15.27 -15.26
C PRO A 313 -7.00 -14.42 -13.99
N VAL A 314 -6.50 -13.19 -14.15
CA VAL A 314 -6.41 -12.18 -13.07
C VAL A 314 -6.76 -10.81 -13.59
N ILE A 315 -7.18 -9.95 -12.67
CA ILE A 315 -7.47 -8.54 -12.92
C ILE A 315 -6.49 -7.71 -12.08
N ALA A 316 -5.74 -6.82 -12.75
CA ALA A 316 -4.91 -5.82 -12.10
C ALA A 316 -5.69 -4.51 -11.99
N ILE A 317 -5.80 -3.96 -10.79
CA ILE A 317 -6.53 -2.73 -10.49
C ILE A 317 -5.62 -1.78 -9.73
N GLY A 318 -5.51 -0.54 -10.19
CA GLY A 318 -4.73 0.49 -9.48
C GLY A 318 -4.12 1.54 -10.40
N ASN A 319 -2.98 2.07 -10.00
CA ASN A 319 -2.17 2.99 -10.79
C ASN A 319 -1.09 2.19 -11.56
N LEU A 320 -1.46 1.65 -12.70
CA LEU A 320 -0.59 0.72 -13.45
C LEU A 320 0.35 1.44 -14.43
N PHE A 321 -0.06 2.63 -14.92
CA PHE A 321 0.64 3.38 -15.97
C PHE A 321 0.95 4.83 -15.57
N GLY A 322 0.97 5.13 -14.26
CA GLY A 322 1.13 6.50 -13.74
C GLY A 322 -0.15 7.33 -13.74
N TYR A 323 -1.28 6.75 -14.11
CA TYR A 323 -2.62 7.31 -13.99
C TYR A 323 -3.44 6.48 -13.00
N LYS A 324 -4.37 7.13 -12.29
CA LYS A 324 -5.29 6.46 -11.38
C LYS A 324 -6.36 5.65 -12.16
N ASP A 325 -6.97 4.70 -11.48
CA ASP A 325 -8.14 3.94 -11.93
C ASP A 325 -7.91 3.10 -13.20
N ASN A 326 -6.70 2.54 -13.34
CA ASN A 326 -6.43 1.60 -14.41
C ASN A 326 -6.93 0.20 -14.04
N VAL A 327 -7.45 -0.51 -15.05
CA VAL A 327 -7.78 -1.93 -14.97
C VAL A 327 -7.17 -2.65 -16.18
N CYS A 328 -6.54 -3.79 -15.92
CA CYS A 328 -6.01 -4.67 -16.94
C CYS A 328 -6.38 -6.12 -16.64
N TYR A 329 -6.61 -6.88 -17.70
CA TYR A 329 -6.90 -8.30 -17.63
C TYR A 329 -5.74 -9.10 -18.19
N GLY A 330 -5.40 -10.19 -17.56
CA GLY A 330 -4.34 -11.09 -17.98
C GLY A 330 -4.39 -12.41 -17.23
N MET A 331 -3.25 -13.12 -17.21
CA MET A 331 -3.12 -14.37 -16.45
C MET A 331 -1.79 -14.40 -15.68
N ILE A 332 -1.73 -15.24 -14.67
CA ILE A 332 -0.49 -15.54 -13.96
C ILE A 332 0.37 -16.42 -14.86
N THR A 333 1.56 -15.94 -15.22
CA THR A 333 2.52 -16.68 -16.06
C THR A 333 3.49 -17.51 -15.23
N SER A 334 3.87 -17.02 -14.04
CA SER A 334 4.67 -17.76 -13.09
C SER A 334 4.37 -17.35 -11.65
N LYS A 335 4.66 -18.25 -10.72
CA LYS A 335 4.57 -17.99 -9.28
C LYS A 335 5.71 -18.66 -8.52
N GLY A 336 5.91 -18.20 -7.29
CA GLY A 336 6.84 -18.86 -6.38
C GLY A 336 8.30 -18.44 -6.57
N ASN A 337 8.59 -17.43 -7.38
CA ASN A 337 9.93 -16.86 -7.47
C ASN A 337 10.29 -16.19 -6.14
N PRO A 338 11.29 -16.71 -5.37
CA PRO A 338 11.58 -16.16 -4.05
C PRO A 338 12.24 -14.78 -4.20
N VAL A 339 11.82 -13.86 -3.37
CA VAL A 339 12.43 -12.54 -3.17
C VAL A 339 12.92 -12.50 -1.73
N THR A 340 14.22 -12.62 -1.55
CA THR A 340 14.87 -12.53 -0.24
C THR A 340 15.11 -11.06 0.11
N MET A 341 14.59 -10.65 1.23
CA MET A 341 14.78 -9.33 1.83
C MET A 341 15.44 -9.47 3.21
N ALA A 342 15.88 -8.37 3.81
CA ALA A 342 16.31 -8.42 5.20
C ALA A 342 15.17 -8.94 6.09
N ASP A 343 15.47 -10.01 6.85
CA ASP A 343 14.55 -10.62 7.83
C ASP A 343 13.23 -11.18 7.25
N SER A 344 13.11 -11.27 5.93
CA SER A 344 11.89 -11.75 5.27
C SER A 344 12.16 -12.37 3.90
N GLU A 345 11.25 -13.23 3.47
CA GLU A 345 11.20 -13.80 2.12
C GLU A 345 9.76 -13.83 1.66
N TYR A 346 9.54 -13.40 0.43
CA TYR A 346 8.24 -13.39 -0.21
C TYR A 346 8.31 -14.11 -1.55
N LYS A 347 7.17 -14.51 -2.08
CA LYS A 347 7.07 -15.14 -3.40
C LYS A 347 6.42 -14.18 -4.38
N LEU A 348 7.09 -13.96 -5.50
CA LEU A 348 6.61 -13.12 -6.58
C LEU A 348 5.76 -13.94 -7.54
N MET A 349 4.63 -13.36 -7.93
CA MET A 349 3.80 -13.80 -9.05
C MET A 349 4.04 -12.85 -10.22
N THR A 350 4.26 -13.39 -11.41
CA THR A 350 4.41 -12.61 -12.64
C THR A 350 3.21 -12.86 -13.55
N THR A 351 2.77 -11.82 -14.24
CA THR A 351 1.65 -11.88 -15.17
C THR A 351 2.10 -11.58 -16.60
N ASP A 352 1.22 -11.73 -17.57
CA ASP A 352 1.38 -11.27 -18.97
C ASP A 352 0.91 -9.81 -19.17
N ILE A 353 0.52 -9.13 -18.09
CA ILE A 353 0.06 -7.74 -18.14
C ILE A 353 1.27 -6.82 -18.23
N TYR A 354 1.24 -5.90 -19.19
CA TYR A 354 2.22 -4.81 -19.26
C TYR A 354 1.95 -3.76 -18.16
N ALA A 355 2.99 -3.22 -17.55
CA ALA A 355 2.89 -2.16 -16.55
C ALA A 355 3.96 -1.07 -16.77
N GLY A 356 3.69 0.11 -16.23
CA GLY A 356 4.64 1.23 -16.19
C GLY A 356 5.80 0.99 -15.22
N THR A 357 6.60 2.02 -15.01
CA THR A 357 7.85 1.91 -14.22
C THR A 357 7.60 1.67 -12.73
N ASN A 358 6.56 2.28 -12.16
CA ASN A 358 6.21 2.19 -10.74
C ASN A 358 4.72 1.91 -10.58
N PRO A 359 4.24 0.72 -10.98
CA PRO A 359 2.84 0.38 -10.82
C PRO A 359 2.51 0.19 -9.34
N SER A 360 1.29 0.52 -8.95
CA SER A 360 0.76 0.26 -7.61
C SER A 360 -0.69 -0.19 -7.70
N GLY A 361 -1.11 -1.06 -6.80
CA GLY A 361 -2.46 -1.61 -6.78
C GLY A 361 -2.49 -3.06 -6.34
N ILE A 362 -3.50 -3.77 -6.80
CA ILE A 362 -3.80 -5.14 -6.41
C ILE A 362 -3.99 -6.05 -7.62
N LEU A 363 -3.69 -7.33 -7.42
CA LEU A 363 -4.11 -8.44 -8.29
C LEU A 363 -5.31 -9.13 -7.65
N VAL A 364 -6.35 -9.34 -8.44
CA VAL A 364 -7.63 -9.93 -8.01
C VAL A 364 -7.93 -11.18 -8.84
N ASN A 365 -8.45 -12.21 -8.18
CA ASN A 365 -8.96 -13.42 -8.84
C ASN A 365 -10.41 -13.24 -9.31
N MET A 366 -10.98 -14.27 -9.94
CA MET A 366 -12.36 -14.25 -10.43
C MET A 366 -13.41 -14.32 -9.30
N GLU A 367 -13.00 -14.72 -8.11
CA GLU A 367 -13.80 -14.78 -6.89
C GLU A 367 -13.84 -13.42 -6.15
N ARG A 368 -13.24 -12.36 -6.73
CA ARG A 368 -13.16 -11.00 -6.15
C ARG A 368 -12.27 -10.90 -4.91
N GLU A 369 -11.29 -11.75 -4.82
CA GLU A 369 -10.35 -11.75 -3.71
C GLU A 369 -9.01 -11.17 -4.15
N VAL A 370 -8.38 -10.38 -3.29
CA VAL A 370 -7.02 -9.88 -3.48
C VAL A 370 -6.05 -11.04 -3.29
N ILE A 371 -5.33 -11.41 -4.34
CA ILE A 371 -4.34 -12.49 -4.32
C ILE A 371 -2.91 -11.99 -4.32
N GLY A 372 -2.67 -10.71 -4.61
CA GLY A 372 -1.34 -10.11 -4.57
C GLY A 372 -1.37 -8.60 -4.53
N ILE A 373 -0.27 -8.04 -4.03
CA ILE A 373 0.00 -6.59 -4.03
C ILE A 373 1.03 -6.31 -5.11
N ILE A 374 0.70 -5.42 -6.04
CA ILE A 374 1.52 -5.11 -7.21
C ILE A 374 2.83 -4.45 -6.77
N ASP A 375 3.94 -5.06 -7.17
CA ASP A 375 5.28 -4.54 -7.00
C ASP A 375 6.22 -5.07 -8.09
N ASN A 376 6.77 -4.16 -8.89
CA ASN A 376 7.72 -4.48 -9.96
C ASN A 376 9.18 -4.29 -9.56
N THR A 377 9.47 -3.90 -8.30
CA THR A 377 10.83 -3.59 -7.82
C THR A 377 11.79 -4.77 -7.99
N TYR A 378 11.26 -5.99 -7.90
CA TYR A 378 12.05 -7.23 -7.94
C TYR A 378 12.03 -7.92 -9.31
N ASN A 379 11.54 -7.26 -10.35
CA ASN A 379 11.56 -7.79 -11.71
C ASN A 379 12.99 -7.83 -12.26
N HIS A 380 13.31 -8.88 -13.01
CA HIS A 380 14.54 -8.95 -13.77
C HIS A 380 14.45 -8.09 -15.05
N ASP A 381 15.58 -7.80 -15.67
CA ASP A 381 15.64 -6.95 -16.87
C ASP A 381 14.73 -7.45 -17.99
N ASP A 382 14.60 -8.76 -18.18
CA ASP A 382 13.75 -9.39 -19.21
C ASP A 382 12.25 -9.25 -18.90
N THR A 383 11.87 -9.03 -17.65
CA THR A 383 10.48 -8.94 -17.18
C THR A 383 10.11 -7.57 -16.63
N LYS A 384 10.99 -6.58 -16.73
CA LYS A 384 10.83 -5.26 -16.11
C LYS A 384 9.54 -4.53 -16.46
N ASN A 385 8.96 -4.82 -17.63
CA ASN A 385 7.72 -4.22 -18.11
C ASN A 385 6.49 -5.12 -17.89
N LEU A 386 6.66 -6.30 -17.30
CA LEU A 386 5.55 -7.15 -16.91
C LEU A 386 5.13 -6.82 -15.49
N LEU A 387 3.83 -6.88 -15.25
CA LEU A 387 3.29 -6.66 -13.92
C LEU A 387 3.56 -7.88 -13.04
N SER A 388 4.23 -7.63 -11.92
CA SER A 388 4.48 -8.60 -10.87
C SER A 388 3.80 -8.17 -9.57
N ALA A 389 3.54 -9.13 -8.70
CA ALA A 389 2.91 -8.90 -7.41
C ALA A 389 3.50 -9.82 -6.36
N ILE A 390 3.63 -9.32 -5.14
CA ILE A 390 3.94 -10.15 -3.96
C ILE A 390 2.67 -10.88 -3.54
N GLY A 391 2.76 -12.18 -3.32
CA GLY A 391 1.63 -13.02 -2.93
C GLY A 391 1.00 -12.60 -1.62
N ILE A 392 -0.33 -12.54 -1.58
CA ILE A 392 -1.06 -12.02 -0.42
C ILE A 392 -0.94 -12.90 0.82
N THR A 393 -0.80 -14.21 0.65
CA THR A 393 -0.75 -15.16 1.79
C THR A 393 0.44 -14.89 2.68
N GLU A 394 1.61 -14.66 2.13
CA GLU A 394 2.83 -14.34 2.88
C GLU A 394 2.73 -12.96 3.56
N LEU A 395 1.99 -12.03 2.95
CA LEU A 395 1.80 -10.67 3.47
C LEU A 395 0.77 -10.56 4.60
N LYS A 396 -0.17 -11.50 4.75
CA LYS A 396 -1.24 -11.43 5.75
C LYS A 396 -0.74 -11.18 7.18
N GLY A 397 0.36 -11.83 7.58
CA GLY A 397 0.96 -11.64 8.89
C GLY A 397 1.57 -10.25 9.10
N LEU A 398 2.22 -9.71 8.06
CA LEU A 398 2.73 -8.35 8.05
C LEU A 398 1.58 -7.33 8.08
N ILE A 399 0.59 -7.50 7.20
CA ILE A 399 -0.59 -6.62 7.12
C ILE A 399 -1.33 -6.57 8.46
N THR A 400 -1.45 -7.70 9.16
CA THR A 400 -2.04 -7.77 10.51
C THR A 400 -1.30 -6.84 11.48
N LYS A 401 0.03 -6.91 11.52
CA LYS A 401 0.85 -6.05 12.39
C LYS A 401 0.72 -4.58 12.03
N LEU A 402 0.83 -4.25 10.74
CA LEU A 402 0.68 -2.88 10.26
C LEU A 402 -0.70 -2.31 10.61
N SER A 403 -1.75 -3.12 10.47
CA SER A 403 -3.13 -2.75 10.78
C SER A 403 -3.36 -2.46 12.26
N ASN A 404 -2.62 -3.10 13.14
CA ASN A 404 -2.70 -2.89 14.59
C ASN A 404 -1.67 -1.90 15.12
N GLY A 405 -0.84 -1.30 14.26
CA GLY A 405 0.23 -0.37 14.66
C GLY A 405 1.34 -1.06 15.45
N GLU A 406 1.53 -2.37 15.26
CA GLU A 406 2.57 -3.14 15.93
C GLU A 406 3.93 -2.89 15.29
N ALA A 407 4.97 -2.81 16.12
CA ALA A 407 6.32 -2.65 15.64
C ALA A 407 6.81 -3.88 14.86
N ILE A 408 7.56 -3.65 13.79
CA ILE A 408 8.24 -4.69 13.01
C ILE A 408 9.68 -4.80 13.52
N ASN A 409 10.07 -6.01 13.91
CA ASN A 409 11.42 -6.30 14.33
C ASN A 409 12.36 -6.35 13.13
N TYR A 410 13.49 -5.68 13.26
CA TYR A 410 14.53 -5.64 12.24
C TYR A 410 15.88 -6.04 12.84
N LEU A 411 16.55 -7.02 12.23
CA LEU A 411 17.90 -7.43 12.54
C LEU A 411 18.85 -7.17 11.37
N GLY A 412 18.34 -7.11 10.14
CA GLY A 412 19.09 -6.86 8.92
C GLY A 412 19.81 -8.09 8.37
N ILE A 413 19.25 -9.29 8.53
CA ILE A 413 19.85 -10.56 8.11
C ILE A 413 19.12 -11.11 6.89
N TYR A 414 19.88 -11.42 5.83
CA TYR A 414 19.37 -12.14 4.66
C TYR A 414 19.71 -13.62 4.81
N VAL A 415 18.69 -14.47 4.83
CA VAL A 415 18.87 -15.91 5.01
C VAL A 415 18.37 -16.70 3.81
N GLN A 416 18.95 -17.87 3.61
CA GLN A 416 18.55 -18.82 2.58
C GLN A 416 18.59 -20.25 3.14
N ASP A 417 17.71 -21.11 2.64
CA ASP A 417 17.71 -22.53 3.00
C ASP A 417 18.90 -23.26 2.40
N ILE A 418 19.47 -24.18 3.19
CA ILE A 418 20.52 -25.08 2.73
C ILE A 418 19.87 -26.39 2.32
N SER A 419 19.96 -26.75 1.04
CA SER A 419 19.41 -28.00 0.56
C SER A 419 20.06 -29.21 1.25
N GLU A 420 19.29 -30.30 1.42
CA GLU A 420 19.84 -31.54 1.99
C GLU A 420 21.03 -32.10 1.18
N GLN A 421 20.97 -31.94 -0.13
CA GLN A 421 22.06 -32.35 -1.00
C GLN A 421 23.32 -31.55 -0.70
N THR A 422 23.25 -30.23 -0.66
CA THR A 422 24.35 -29.33 -0.30
C THR A 422 24.94 -29.69 1.06
N ARG A 423 24.09 -29.95 2.07
CA ARG A 423 24.53 -30.34 3.41
C ARG A 423 25.34 -31.64 3.40
N LYS A 424 24.87 -32.66 2.67
CA LYS A 424 25.53 -33.96 2.56
C LYS A 424 26.87 -33.83 1.85
N GLU A 425 26.98 -33.02 0.83
CA GLU A 425 28.18 -32.81 0.03
C GLU A 425 29.22 -31.96 0.75
N THR A 426 28.80 -30.93 1.49
CA THR A 426 29.68 -29.93 2.09
C THR A 426 29.90 -30.12 3.61
N GLY A 427 29.08 -30.97 4.25
CA GLY A 427 29.16 -31.17 5.71
C GLY A 427 28.61 -29.97 6.52
N LEU A 428 27.85 -29.08 5.89
CA LEU A 428 27.25 -27.89 6.57
C LEU A 428 26.26 -28.34 7.65
N PRO A 429 26.24 -27.67 8.81
CA PRO A 429 25.21 -27.89 9.83
C PRO A 429 23.80 -27.51 9.32
N GLN A 430 22.82 -28.08 9.97
CA GLN A 430 21.42 -27.68 9.70
C GLN A 430 21.17 -26.29 10.26
N GLY A 431 20.47 -25.45 9.49
CA GLY A 431 20.16 -24.07 9.88
C GLY A 431 19.81 -23.21 8.66
N ALA A 432 19.62 -21.93 8.87
CA ALA A 432 19.47 -20.94 7.81
C ALA A 432 20.82 -20.29 7.50
N PHE A 433 21.23 -20.34 6.25
CA PHE A 433 22.52 -19.77 5.80
C PHE A 433 22.40 -18.26 5.61
N ILE A 434 23.28 -17.49 6.24
CA ILE A 434 23.32 -16.03 6.12
C ILE A 434 24.04 -15.64 4.84
N VAL A 435 23.28 -15.22 3.83
CA VAL A 435 23.79 -14.84 2.51
C VAL A 435 24.27 -13.40 2.46
N ASP A 436 23.67 -12.52 3.27
CA ASP A 436 24.07 -11.12 3.39
C ASP A 436 23.56 -10.50 4.70
N ILE A 437 24.08 -9.31 5.04
CA ILE A 437 23.69 -8.54 6.23
C ILE A 437 23.74 -7.06 5.86
N ASP A 438 22.72 -6.33 6.23
CA ASP A 438 22.68 -4.89 6.03
C ASP A 438 23.78 -4.17 6.82
N MET A 439 24.38 -3.17 6.18
CA MET A 439 25.38 -2.32 6.84
C MET A 439 24.72 -1.58 8.02
N ASP A 440 25.47 -1.49 9.12
CA ASP A 440 25.06 -0.83 10.37
C ASP A 440 23.80 -1.44 11.03
N SER A 441 23.36 -2.61 10.58
CA SER A 441 22.24 -3.34 11.16
C SER A 441 22.55 -3.86 12.57
N PRO A 442 21.54 -4.12 13.40
CA PRO A 442 21.72 -4.70 14.73
C PRO A 442 22.54 -5.99 14.73
N ALA A 443 22.35 -6.86 13.74
CA ALA A 443 23.09 -8.10 13.61
C ALA A 443 24.56 -7.84 13.28
N MET A 444 24.87 -6.98 12.32
CA MET A 444 26.22 -6.63 11.94
C MET A 444 26.99 -5.98 13.10
N LEU A 445 26.37 -5.04 13.80
CA LEU A 445 26.98 -4.36 14.96
C LEU A 445 27.32 -5.30 16.12
N LYS A 446 26.66 -6.45 16.21
CA LYS A 446 26.97 -7.49 17.21
C LYS A 446 27.99 -8.51 16.72
N GLY A 447 28.39 -8.47 15.46
CA GLY A 447 29.45 -9.31 14.91
C GLY A 447 28.97 -10.59 14.22
N ILE A 448 27.66 -10.70 13.92
CA ILE A 448 27.13 -11.70 13.00
C ILE A 448 27.67 -11.38 11.60
N GLN A 449 28.00 -12.41 10.80
CA GLN A 449 28.67 -12.23 9.52
C GLN A 449 28.02 -13.05 8.42
N LYS A 450 28.18 -12.59 7.20
CA LYS A 450 27.89 -13.37 6.00
C LYS A 450 28.66 -14.67 6.03
N GLY A 451 28.02 -15.79 5.71
CA GLY A 451 28.57 -17.12 5.77
C GLY A 451 28.36 -17.86 7.11
N ASP A 452 27.80 -17.17 8.12
CA ASP A 452 27.35 -17.85 9.33
C ASP A 452 26.10 -18.69 9.02
N ILE A 453 25.91 -19.77 9.79
CA ILE A 453 24.70 -20.59 9.72
C ILE A 453 23.91 -20.37 11.01
N LEU A 454 22.72 -19.83 10.89
CA LEU A 454 21.84 -19.54 12.00
C LEU A 454 21.18 -20.84 12.47
N VAL A 455 21.45 -21.24 13.71
CA VAL A 455 20.97 -22.52 14.25
C VAL A 455 19.99 -22.37 15.41
N ARG A 456 19.96 -21.20 16.08
CA ARG A 456 18.99 -20.93 17.15
C ARG A 456 18.76 -19.44 17.34
N VAL A 457 17.47 -19.08 17.55
CA VAL A 457 17.05 -17.73 17.89
C VAL A 457 16.15 -17.80 19.11
N GLY A 458 16.52 -17.09 20.18
CA GLY A 458 15.89 -17.26 21.49
C GLY A 458 15.97 -18.69 21.99
N SER A 459 14.83 -19.30 22.26
CA SER A 459 14.71 -20.72 22.67
C SER A 459 14.41 -21.66 21.50
N GLN A 460 14.22 -21.16 20.28
CA GLN A 460 13.78 -21.91 19.12
C GLN A 460 14.98 -22.37 18.28
N GLU A 461 15.01 -23.64 17.89
CA GLU A 461 15.94 -24.16 16.89
C GLU A 461 15.50 -23.66 15.51
N ILE A 462 16.48 -23.26 14.70
CA ILE A 462 16.30 -22.81 13.33
C ILE A 462 16.79 -23.91 12.40
N ARG A 463 15.92 -24.40 11.57
CA ARG A 463 16.20 -25.44 10.58
C ARG A 463 16.08 -24.93 9.15
N SER A 464 15.34 -23.83 8.99
CA SER A 464 15.04 -23.18 7.72
C SER A 464 15.00 -21.65 7.86
N ALA A 465 15.04 -20.95 6.73
CA ALA A 465 14.80 -19.51 6.66
C ALA A 465 13.41 -19.15 7.22
N ALA A 466 12.40 -19.96 6.92
CA ALA A 466 11.04 -19.76 7.41
C ALA A 466 10.95 -19.82 8.94
N ASP A 467 11.70 -20.74 9.61
CA ASP A 467 11.75 -20.79 11.06
C ASP A 467 12.28 -19.49 11.66
N TYR A 468 13.39 -18.97 11.08
CA TYR A 468 13.97 -17.70 11.49
C TYR A 468 12.97 -16.56 11.41
N MET A 469 12.34 -16.39 10.24
CA MET A 469 11.38 -15.32 9.99
C MET A 469 10.18 -15.39 10.94
N ASN A 470 9.67 -16.60 11.20
CA ASN A 470 8.56 -16.81 12.13
C ASN A 470 8.95 -16.45 13.57
N VAL A 471 10.14 -16.83 14.01
CA VAL A 471 10.64 -16.51 15.35
C VAL A 471 10.82 -15.02 15.50
N LEU A 472 11.46 -14.35 14.55
CA LEU A 472 11.68 -12.90 14.59
C LEU A 472 10.38 -12.11 14.55
N ARG A 473 9.43 -12.53 13.70
CA ARG A 473 8.11 -11.90 13.62
C ARG A 473 7.38 -11.91 14.95
N ASN A 474 7.51 -12.97 15.74
CA ASN A 474 6.82 -13.15 17.00
C ASN A 474 7.65 -12.74 18.22
N ALA A 475 8.90 -12.33 18.02
CA ALA A 475 9.77 -11.89 19.13
C ALA A 475 9.28 -10.56 19.72
N PRO A 476 9.39 -10.38 21.05
CA PRO A 476 9.08 -9.10 21.68
C PRO A 476 10.07 -8.03 21.23
N ALA A 477 9.55 -6.88 20.79
CA ALA A 477 10.31 -5.81 20.15
C ALA A 477 11.33 -5.05 21.04
N GLU A 478 11.34 -5.30 22.36
CA GLU A 478 12.15 -4.52 23.32
C GLU A 478 13.18 -5.36 24.06
N THR A 479 13.24 -6.65 23.82
CA THR A 479 14.16 -7.56 24.53
C THR A 479 15.25 -8.05 23.60
N GLY A 480 16.50 -8.07 24.13
CA GLY A 480 17.61 -8.70 23.41
C GLY A 480 17.31 -10.16 23.10
N ILE A 481 17.51 -10.55 21.86
CA ILE A 481 17.31 -11.92 21.36
C ILE A 481 18.66 -12.63 21.38
N ASN A 482 18.72 -13.81 21.99
CA ASN A 482 19.91 -14.67 21.90
C ASN A 482 19.94 -15.33 20.51
N ILE A 483 20.99 -15.10 19.78
CA ILE A 483 21.21 -15.68 18.45
C ILE A 483 22.45 -16.58 18.53
N VAL A 484 22.31 -17.81 18.06
CA VAL A 484 23.40 -18.77 17.98
C VAL A 484 23.64 -19.11 16.53
N VAL A 485 24.88 -18.94 16.10
CA VAL A 485 25.32 -19.28 14.75
C VAL A 485 26.46 -20.30 14.77
N GLN A 486 26.61 -21.05 13.70
CA GLN A 486 27.74 -21.87 13.39
C GLN A 486 28.59 -21.16 12.36
N ARG A 487 29.83 -20.79 12.73
CA ARG A 487 30.80 -20.11 11.85
C ARG A 487 31.87 -21.08 11.38
N ALA A 488 32.16 -21.07 10.09
CA ALA A 488 33.20 -21.88 9.53
C ALA A 488 34.59 -21.46 10.07
N SER A 489 35.35 -22.42 10.62
CA SER A 489 36.76 -22.29 11.05
C SER A 489 37.62 -23.25 10.21
N VAL A 490 38.92 -23.26 10.43
CA VAL A 490 39.89 -24.02 9.59
C VAL A 490 39.54 -25.51 9.48
N ASN A 491 39.03 -26.14 10.54
CA ASN A 491 38.81 -27.59 10.59
C ASN A 491 37.42 -28.01 11.08
N ALA A 492 36.58 -27.05 11.48
CA ALA A 492 35.24 -27.33 12.06
C ALA A 492 34.36 -26.09 12.05
N PHE A 493 33.11 -26.27 12.40
CA PHE A 493 32.21 -25.16 12.69
C PHE A 493 32.29 -24.83 14.19
N GLU A 494 32.43 -23.56 14.50
CA GLU A 494 32.45 -23.04 15.87
C GLU A 494 31.10 -22.38 16.20
N GLU A 495 30.55 -22.75 17.35
CA GLU A 495 29.30 -22.16 17.86
C GLU A 495 29.59 -20.78 18.48
N MET A 496 28.91 -19.75 18.00
CA MET A 496 29.04 -18.40 18.49
C MET A 496 27.70 -17.88 18.99
N HIS A 497 27.72 -17.15 20.10
CA HIS A 497 26.54 -16.63 20.78
C HIS A 497 26.53 -15.11 20.73
N PHE A 498 25.42 -14.54 20.33
CA PHE A 498 25.18 -13.11 20.26
C PHE A 498 23.90 -12.73 20.98
N VAL A 499 23.89 -11.58 21.63
CA VAL A 499 22.67 -10.95 22.14
C VAL A 499 22.42 -9.72 21.29
N VAL A 500 21.41 -9.81 20.44
CA VAL A 500 21.05 -8.74 19.49
C VAL A 500 19.70 -8.15 19.90
N GLN A 501 19.65 -6.85 20.01
CA GLN A 501 18.39 -6.14 20.24
C GLN A 501 17.86 -5.72 18.89
N PRO A 502 16.64 -6.18 18.48
CA PRO A 502 16.03 -5.73 17.24
C PRO A 502 15.80 -4.23 17.28
N GLU A 503 15.98 -3.58 16.15
CA GLU A 503 15.45 -2.23 15.93
C GLU A 503 13.99 -2.30 15.55
N LYS A 504 13.25 -1.25 15.92
CA LYS A 504 11.90 -1.04 15.39
C LYS A 504 12.05 -0.30 14.07
N GLN A 505 11.41 -0.77 13.03
CA GLN A 505 11.25 0.04 11.83
C GLN A 505 10.26 1.17 12.15
N GLU A 506 10.79 2.39 12.24
CA GLU A 506 10.03 3.63 12.41
C GLU A 506 9.88 4.38 11.08
#